data_35fd357232b4e9b40f7fbd080087b037
#
_entry.id   35fd357232b4e9b40f7fbd080087b037
#
_cell.length_a   1.000
_cell.length_b   1.000
_cell.length_c   1.000
_cell.angle_alpha   90.00
_cell.angle_beta   90.00
_cell.angle_gamma   90.00
#
_symmetry.space_group_name_H-M   'P 1'
#
loop_
_entity.id
_entity.type
_entity.pdbx_description
1 polymer ?
#
loop_
_entity_poly.entity_id
_entity_poly.type
_entity_poly.pdbx_seq_one_letter_code
_entity_poly.pdbx_strand_id
1 'polypeptide(L)'
;MYRPFKSVTTAGLVCLLMIAPVLISGTYSGEAGTTSSTVTNDHSTSLLKTAKELLQEEARILYDSMNLRRAGLSIKAFEFAWQGYKQLLEAGRIYNKEVISICDFSQSSRRKRLYIINVEEMKVLFNTYVAHGRKSGGEYARSFSNNPESHKSSLGFYVTRQTYYGGHGLSLTIEGLEAGINDKADARKIVVHGSDYVGANFLRMNRFNGRSFGCPAVPAKDCQKVINTIKDGSCLFIYHPTKNYISKSKILNG
;
A
#
# COMPACT_ATOMS: atom_id res chain seq x y z
N MET A 1 -26.83 -40.90 8.83
CA MET A 1 -26.93 -40.42 10.22
C MET A 1 -26.23 -39.10 10.32
N TYR A 2 -26.95 -38.00 10.12
CA TYR A 2 -26.43 -36.62 10.12
C TYR A 2 -26.57 -36.02 11.52
N ARG A 3 -25.51 -35.54 12.11
CA ARG A 3 -25.56 -34.71 13.34
C ARG A 3 -25.39 -33.23 12.97
N PRO A 4 -26.27 -32.33 13.42
CA PRO A 4 -26.13 -30.90 13.14
C PRO A 4 -25.11 -30.22 14.10
N PHE A 5 -24.29 -29.35 13.54
CA PHE A 5 -23.39 -28.49 14.28
C PHE A 5 -24.18 -27.38 14.97
N LYS A 6 -23.93 -27.20 16.26
CA LYS A 6 -24.52 -26.12 17.06
C LYS A 6 -23.76 -24.82 16.80
N SER A 7 -24.48 -23.81 16.35
CA SER A 7 -24.03 -22.41 16.26
C SER A 7 -23.85 -21.81 17.67
N VAL A 8 -22.67 -21.31 17.96
CA VAL A 8 -22.40 -20.49 19.14
C VAL A 8 -22.41 -19.02 18.69
N THR A 9 -23.48 -18.32 19.02
CA THR A 9 -23.59 -16.88 18.86
C THR A 9 -22.89 -16.18 20.02
N THR A 10 -21.76 -15.56 19.78
CA THR A 10 -21.11 -14.62 20.71
C THR A 10 -21.66 -13.22 20.46
N ALA A 11 -22.48 -12.73 21.39
CA ALA A 11 -22.98 -11.36 21.42
C ALA A 11 -21.82 -10.43 21.83
N GLY A 12 -21.33 -9.62 20.89
CA GLY A 12 -20.39 -8.54 21.18
C GLY A 12 -21.12 -7.31 21.71
N LEU A 13 -20.80 -6.94 22.94
CA LEU A 13 -21.32 -5.76 23.64
C LEU A 13 -20.65 -4.50 23.06
N VAL A 14 -21.40 -3.74 22.26
CA VAL A 14 -20.99 -2.41 21.78
C VAL A 14 -21.30 -1.39 22.87
N CYS A 15 -20.27 -0.92 23.60
CA CYS A 15 -20.38 0.22 24.49
C CYS A 15 -20.40 1.52 23.68
N LEU A 16 -21.58 2.07 23.47
CA LEU A 16 -21.79 3.40 22.88
C LEU A 16 -21.59 4.45 23.98
N LEU A 17 -20.42 5.10 24.03
CA LEU A 17 -20.18 6.27 24.87
C LEU A 17 -20.84 7.51 24.25
N MET A 18 -22.03 7.88 24.74
CA MET A 18 -22.72 9.13 24.44
C MET A 18 -22.10 10.25 25.28
N ILE A 19 -21.33 11.14 24.62
CA ILE A 19 -20.87 12.39 25.24
C ILE A 19 -21.94 13.45 24.98
N ALA A 20 -22.67 13.84 26.02
CA ALA A 20 -23.61 14.95 25.97
C ALA A 20 -22.86 16.28 26.11
N PRO A 21 -23.19 17.33 25.33
CA PRO A 21 -22.63 18.66 25.54
C PRO A 21 -23.31 19.34 26.73
N VAL A 22 -22.53 19.72 27.72
CA VAL A 22 -23.00 20.60 28.82
C VAL A 22 -22.96 22.05 28.33
N LEU A 23 -24.15 22.62 28.10
CA LEU A 23 -24.31 24.06 27.89
C LEU A 23 -24.35 24.75 29.26
N ILE A 24 -23.28 25.47 29.59
CA ILE A 24 -23.27 26.38 30.73
C ILE A 24 -23.53 27.80 30.20
N SER A 25 -24.76 28.29 30.39
CA SER A 25 -25.11 29.69 30.20
C SER A 25 -24.88 30.43 31.52
N GLY A 26 -23.80 31.21 31.58
CA GLY A 26 -23.54 32.13 32.67
C GLY A 26 -23.66 33.58 32.19
N THR A 27 -24.72 34.29 32.61
CA THR A 27 -24.85 35.75 32.49
C THR A 27 -24.05 36.40 33.61
N TYR A 28 -23.10 37.26 33.26
CA TYR A 28 -22.42 38.12 34.22
C TYR A 28 -22.51 39.56 33.73
N SER A 29 -23.19 40.40 34.49
CA SER A 29 -23.23 41.86 34.35
C SER A 29 -22.30 42.48 35.40
N GLY A 30 -21.57 43.51 35.01
CA GLY A 30 -21.06 44.47 35.98
C GLY A 30 -19.61 44.91 35.81
N GLU A 31 -19.50 46.15 35.42
CA GLU A 31 -18.61 47.23 35.83
C GLU A 31 -17.21 47.41 35.24
N ALA A 32 -17.04 48.61 34.72
CA ALA A 32 -15.82 49.19 34.18
C ALA A 32 -14.75 49.44 35.25
N GLY A 33 -13.57 48.95 35.02
CA GLY A 33 -12.36 49.30 35.76
C GLY A 33 -11.15 49.26 34.83
N THR A 34 -10.67 50.43 34.43
CA THR A 34 -9.47 50.65 33.62
C THR A 34 -8.22 50.32 34.43
N THR A 35 -7.56 49.20 34.10
CA THR A 35 -6.13 49.02 34.40
C THR A 35 -5.48 48.27 33.25
N SER A 36 -4.58 48.96 32.56
CA SER A 36 -3.72 48.44 31.53
C SER A 36 -2.74 47.43 32.16
N SER A 37 -2.99 46.16 31.99
CA SER A 37 -2.01 45.12 32.20
C SER A 37 -1.81 44.40 30.86
N THR A 38 -0.62 44.53 30.31
CA THR A 38 -0.12 43.74 29.15
C THR A 38 -0.21 42.26 29.49
N VAL A 39 -1.31 41.63 29.09
CA VAL A 39 -1.43 40.17 29.06
C VAL A 39 -0.67 39.69 27.83
N THR A 40 0.50 39.17 28.07
CA THR A 40 1.20 38.33 27.08
C THR A 40 0.30 37.11 26.82
N ASN A 41 -0.44 37.17 25.72
CA ASN A 41 -1.17 36.03 25.20
C ASN A 41 -0.14 34.99 24.78
N ASP A 42 0.16 34.07 25.68
CA ASP A 42 0.80 32.82 25.37
C ASP A 42 -0.22 31.99 24.57
N HIS A 43 -0.25 32.24 23.26
CA HIS A 43 -1.00 31.44 22.32
C HIS A 43 -0.29 30.07 22.23
N SER A 44 -0.67 29.17 23.12
CA SER A 44 -0.52 27.74 22.87
C SER A 44 -1.42 27.40 21.68
N THR A 45 -0.92 27.67 20.49
CA THR A 45 -1.52 27.24 19.23
C THR A 45 -1.42 25.71 19.23
N SER A 46 -2.47 25.05 19.75
CA SER A 46 -2.71 23.63 19.50
C SER A 46 -2.85 23.51 17.98
N LEU A 47 -1.74 23.21 17.30
CA LEU A 47 -1.71 22.96 15.87
C LEU A 47 -2.59 21.74 15.60
N LEU A 48 -3.81 21.98 15.13
CA LEU A 48 -4.68 20.92 14.63
C LEU A 48 -3.95 20.27 13.45
N LYS A 49 -3.55 19.01 13.64
CA LYS A 49 -2.92 18.22 12.57
C LYS A 49 -3.85 18.11 11.39
N THR A 50 -3.31 18.28 10.20
CA THR A 50 -4.06 18.04 8.96
C THR A 50 -4.40 16.55 8.81
N ALA A 51 -5.44 16.22 8.04
CA ALA A 51 -5.81 14.83 7.76
C ALA A 51 -4.61 14.03 7.19
N LYS A 52 -3.77 14.67 6.38
CA LYS A 52 -2.56 14.08 5.83
C LYS A 52 -1.52 13.75 6.91
N GLU A 53 -1.31 14.63 7.87
CA GLU A 53 -0.39 14.40 8.99
C GLU A 53 -0.87 13.28 9.90
N LEU A 54 -2.18 13.20 10.14
CA LEU A 54 -2.80 12.11 10.92
C LEU A 54 -2.59 10.75 10.22
N LEU A 55 -2.81 10.68 8.90
CA LEU A 55 -2.56 9.46 8.12
C LEU A 55 -1.09 9.05 8.11
N GLN A 56 -0.17 10.02 8.08
CA GLN A 56 1.27 9.73 8.16
C GLN A 56 1.66 9.22 9.54
N GLU A 57 1.08 9.76 10.60
CA GLU A 57 1.33 9.29 11.96
C GLU A 57 0.76 7.88 12.16
N GLU A 58 -0.47 7.62 11.72
CA GLU A 58 -1.07 6.27 11.70
C GLU A 58 -0.16 5.28 10.97
N ALA A 59 0.31 5.64 9.76
CA ALA A 59 1.21 4.79 9.00
C ALA A 59 2.51 4.48 9.76
N ARG A 60 3.09 5.44 10.49
CA ARG A 60 4.31 5.22 11.28
C ARG A 60 4.07 4.28 12.45
N ILE A 61 2.97 4.47 13.18
CA ILE A 61 2.58 3.58 14.29
C ILE A 61 2.42 2.15 13.78
N LEU A 62 1.71 1.96 12.66
CA LEU A 62 1.53 0.65 12.03
C LEU A 62 2.85 0.05 11.54
N TYR A 63 3.71 0.86 10.93
CA TYR A 63 5.02 0.43 10.46
C TYR A 63 5.90 -0.12 11.58
N ASP A 64 5.91 0.55 12.72
CA ASP A 64 6.72 0.14 13.88
C ASP A 64 6.10 -1.08 14.59
N SER A 65 4.77 -1.10 14.78
CA SER A 65 4.07 -2.22 15.43
C SER A 65 4.21 -3.53 14.65
N MET A 66 4.21 -3.48 13.31
CA MET A 66 4.43 -4.64 12.44
C MET A 66 5.91 -4.98 12.22
N ASN A 67 6.85 -4.23 12.82
CA ASN A 67 8.29 -4.39 12.62
C ASN A 67 8.72 -4.37 11.14
N LEU A 68 8.10 -3.54 10.30
CA LEU A 68 8.34 -3.50 8.86
C LEU A 68 9.78 -3.08 8.52
N ARG A 69 10.44 -2.33 9.39
CA ARG A 69 11.87 -2.01 9.29
C ARG A 69 12.72 -3.29 9.30
N ARG A 70 12.42 -4.23 10.20
CA ARG A 70 13.14 -5.52 10.26
C ARG A 70 12.88 -6.39 9.02
N ALA A 71 11.67 -6.32 8.46
CA ALA A 71 11.36 -6.95 7.18
C ALA A 71 12.10 -6.29 6.01
N GLY A 72 12.60 -5.06 6.19
CA GLY A 72 13.38 -4.31 5.21
C GLY A 72 12.56 -3.41 4.29
N LEU A 73 11.27 -3.19 4.57
CA LEU A 73 10.43 -2.25 3.82
C LEU A 73 10.85 -0.81 4.13
N SER A 74 10.91 0.03 3.10
CA SER A 74 11.12 1.47 3.29
C SER A 74 9.90 2.11 3.97
N ILE A 75 10.14 2.92 5.02
CA ILE A 75 9.06 3.66 5.70
C ILE A 75 8.30 4.56 4.71
N LYS A 76 9.01 5.21 3.78
CA LYS A 76 8.36 6.04 2.76
C LYS A 76 7.51 5.24 1.79
N ALA A 77 7.95 4.03 1.42
CA ALA A 77 7.13 3.13 0.61
C ALA A 77 5.83 2.75 1.34
N PHE A 78 5.91 2.49 2.65
CA PHE A 78 4.75 2.15 3.46
C PHE A 78 3.83 3.35 3.70
N GLU A 79 4.36 4.52 4.05
CA GLU A 79 3.58 5.76 4.23
C GLU A 79 2.73 6.08 2.98
N PHE A 80 3.34 6.03 1.78
CA PHE A 80 2.60 6.24 0.54
C PHE A 80 1.61 5.11 0.22
N ALA A 81 2.01 3.86 0.46
CA ALA A 81 1.12 2.71 0.27
C ALA A 81 -0.11 2.80 1.17
N TRP A 82 0.07 3.15 2.44
CA TRP A 82 -1.02 3.31 3.42
C TRP A 82 -1.96 4.45 3.01
N GLN A 83 -1.40 5.60 2.68
CA GLN A 83 -2.18 6.75 2.21
C GLN A 83 -3.07 6.40 1.02
N GLY A 84 -2.49 5.81 -0.03
CA GLY A 84 -3.26 5.45 -1.22
C GLY A 84 -4.24 4.30 -0.99
N TYR A 85 -3.89 3.33 -0.15
CA TYR A 85 -4.78 2.24 0.25
C TYR A 85 -6.04 2.79 0.95
N LYS A 86 -5.90 3.70 1.92
CA LYS A 86 -7.03 4.32 2.62
C LYS A 86 -7.95 5.07 1.65
N GLN A 87 -7.36 5.86 0.76
CA GLN A 87 -8.13 6.60 -0.25
C GLN A 87 -8.88 5.67 -1.22
N LEU A 88 -8.24 4.59 -1.67
CA LEU A 88 -8.87 3.60 -2.55
C LEU A 88 -9.96 2.80 -1.84
N LEU A 89 -9.80 2.54 -0.55
CA LEU A 89 -10.79 1.90 0.30
C LEU A 89 -12.05 2.77 0.44
N GLU A 90 -11.87 4.05 0.75
CA GLU A 90 -12.95 5.04 0.83
C GLU A 90 -13.66 5.23 -0.51
N ALA A 91 -12.92 5.20 -1.61
CA ALA A 91 -13.47 5.25 -2.97
C ALA A 91 -14.14 3.94 -3.43
N GLY A 92 -14.19 2.90 -2.58
CA GLY A 92 -14.81 1.61 -2.90
C GLY A 92 -14.10 0.82 -4.02
N ARG A 93 -12.80 1.10 -4.24
CA ARG A 93 -12.01 0.46 -5.33
C ARG A 93 -11.36 -0.85 -4.88
N ILE A 94 -11.28 -1.13 -3.58
CA ILE A 94 -10.66 -2.31 -2.98
C ILE A 94 -11.75 -3.21 -2.41
N TYR A 95 -11.75 -4.48 -2.82
CA TYR A 95 -12.72 -5.50 -2.39
C TYR A 95 -12.13 -6.42 -1.33
N ASN A 96 -10.91 -6.92 -1.53
CA ASN A 96 -10.14 -7.62 -0.52
C ASN A 96 -9.40 -6.58 0.34
N LYS A 97 -10.05 -6.18 1.44
CA LYS A 97 -9.63 -5.08 2.30
C LYS A 97 -8.53 -5.47 3.30
N GLU A 98 -8.32 -6.76 3.49
CA GLU A 98 -7.37 -7.26 4.49
C GLU A 98 -5.91 -7.15 4.02
N VAL A 99 -5.70 -7.10 2.69
CA VAL A 99 -4.36 -7.28 2.12
C VAL A 99 -3.90 -6.08 1.32
N ILE A 100 -2.72 -5.59 1.66
CA ILE A 100 -1.96 -4.65 0.86
C ILE A 100 -0.64 -5.28 0.40
N SER A 101 -0.30 -5.10 -0.87
CA SER A 101 0.96 -5.57 -1.45
C SER A 101 1.82 -4.40 -1.90
N ILE A 102 3.11 -4.42 -1.58
CA ILE A 102 4.04 -3.33 -1.90
C ILE A 102 5.26 -3.91 -2.63
N CYS A 103 5.45 -3.52 -3.90
CA CYS A 103 6.69 -3.71 -4.64
C CYS A 103 7.58 -2.49 -4.42
N ASP A 104 8.56 -2.57 -3.54
CA ASP A 104 9.49 -1.46 -3.29
C ASP A 104 10.65 -1.47 -4.29
N PHE A 105 10.45 -0.84 -5.44
CA PHE A 105 11.45 -0.76 -6.51
C PHE A 105 12.56 0.26 -6.25
N SER A 106 12.54 0.98 -5.12
CA SER A 106 13.70 1.74 -4.65
C SER A 106 14.85 0.82 -4.22
N GLN A 107 14.54 -0.45 -3.92
CA GLN A 107 15.51 -1.44 -3.46
C GLN A 107 16.13 -2.21 -4.63
N SER A 108 17.33 -2.77 -4.38
CA SER A 108 18.00 -3.72 -5.28
C SER A 108 17.11 -4.94 -5.54
N SER A 109 17.09 -5.44 -6.79
CA SER A 109 16.40 -6.69 -7.14
C SER A 109 16.99 -7.94 -6.47
N ARG A 110 18.17 -7.82 -5.88
CA ARG A 110 18.79 -8.86 -5.03
C ARG A 110 18.11 -9.02 -3.67
N ARG A 111 17.28 -8.09 -3.28
CA ARG A 111 16.54 -8.13 -2.01
C ARG A 111 15.12 -8.65 -2.21
N LYS A 112 14.55 -9.20 -1.15
CA LYS A 112 13.12 -9.50 -1.08
C LYS A 112 12.39 -8.17 -0.91
N ARG A 113 11.87 -7.62 -1.99
CA ARG A 113 11.28 -6.28 -2.08
C ARG A 113 9.81 -6.26 -2.48
N LEU A 114 9.15 -7.43 -2.48
CA LEU A 114 7.69 -7.57 -2.46
C LEU A 114 7.27 -7.93 -1.05
N TYR A 115 6.40 -7.13 -0.48
CA TYR A 115 5.82 -7.29 0.85
C TYR A 115 4.32 -7.46 0.71
N ILE A 116 3.76 -8.51 1.29
CA ILE A 116 2.32 -8.75 1.38
C ILE A 116 1.95 -8.70 2.85
N ILE A 117 1.09 -7.76 3.19
CA ILE A 117 0.78 -7.39 4.57
C ILE A 117 -0.71 -7.58 4.79
N ASN A 118 -1.09 -8.30 5.85
CA ASN A 118 -2.44 -8.28 6.36
C ASN A 118 -2.56 -7.09 7.32
N VAL A 119 -3.45 -6.16 6.98
CA VAL A 119 -3.62 -4.91 7.72
C VAL A 119 -4.52 -5.06 8.94
N GLU A 120 -5.42 -6.06 8.96
CA GLU A 120 -6.27 -6.38 10.10
C GLU A 120 -5.49 -7.16 11.17
N GLU A 121 -4.73 -8.16 10.76
CA GLU A 121 -3.89 -8.97 11.66
C GLU A 121 -2.55 -8.31 11.99
N MET A 122 -2.26 -7.13 11.43
CA MET A 122 -1.06 -6.34 11.68
C MET A 122 0.24 -7.13 11.47
N LYS A 123 0.33 -7.91 10.39
CA LYS A 123 1.49 -8.78 10.14
C LYS A 123 1.89 -8.88 8.67
N VAL A 124 3.18 -9.13 8.44
CA VAL A 124 3.70 -9.51 7.12
C VAL A 124 3.35 -10.97 6.84
N LEU A 125 2.46 -11.22 5.88
CA LEU A 125 2.09 -12.56 5.44
C LEU A 125 3.19 -13.20 4.60
N PHE A 126 3.83 -12.38 3.73
CA PHE A 126 4.82 -12.88 2.80
C PHE A 126 5.81 -11.79 2.39
N ASN A 127 7.09 -12.14 2.34
CA ASN A 127 8.14 -11.28 1.82
C ASN A 127 9.01 -12.07 0.84
N THR A 128 9.04 -11.64 -0.43
CA THR A 128 9.77 -12.34 -1.48
C THR A 128 10.41 -11.40 -2.51
N TYR A 129 11.13 -11.98 -3.45
CA TYR A 129 11.70 -11.27 -4.58
C TYR A 129 10.62 -10.87 -5.59
N VAL A 130 10.87 -9.77 -6.31
CA VAL A 130 10.06 -9.38 -7.46
C VAL A 130 10.95 -8.71 -8.51
N ALA A 131 10.79 -9.12 -9.78
CA ALA A 131 11.47 -8.51 -10.92
C ALA A 131 10.73 -7.28 -11.40
N HIS A 132 11.46 -6.37 -12.00
CA HIS A 132 10.95 -5.24 -12.78
C HIS A 132 11.20 -5.45 -14.29
N GLY A 133 10.66 -4.55 -15.11
CA GLY A 133 10.81 -4.59 -16.56
C GLY A 133 12.25 -4.39 -17.03
N ARG A 134 12.67 -5.13 -18.07
CA ARG A 134 14.06 -5.15 -18.56
C ARG A 134 14.60 -3.78 -18.96
N LYS A 135 13.74 -2.89 -19.48
CA LYS A 135 14.11 -1.53 -19.82
C LYS A 135 13.91 -0.52 -18.67
N SER A 136 13.46 -0.99 -17.49
CA SER A 136 13.46 -0.18 -16.27
C SER A 136 14.84 -0.02 -15.65
N GLY A 137 15.76 -0.97 -15.89
CA GLY A 137 17.13 -0.93 -15.36
C GLY A 137 17.78 -2.30 -15.26
N GLY A 138 18.95 -2.36 -14.65
CA GLY A 138 19.67 -3.59 -14.32
C GLY A 138 19.26 -4.16 -12.96
N GLU A 139 20.13 -4.03 -11.98
CA GLU A 139 19.85 -4.40 -10.59
C GLU A 139 18.79 -3.51 -9.94
N TYR A 140 18.88 -2.21 -10.17
CA TYR A 140 17.92 -1.21 -9.69
C TYR A 140 17.01 -0.76 -10.83
N ALA A 141 15.72 -0.63 -10.53
CA ALA A 141 14.78 0.05 -11.42
C ALA A 141 15.01 1.56 -11.31
N ARG A 142 15.11 2.25 -12.46
CA ARG A 142 15.37 3.69 -12.54
C ARG A 142 14.49 4.41 -13.56
N SER A 143 13.80 3.67 -14.42
CA SER A 143 12.99 4.21 -15.51
C SER A 143 11.68 3.46 -15.61
N PHE A 144 10.59 4.21 -15.75
CA PHE A 144 9.23 3.69 -15.71
C PHE A 144 8.43 4.25 -16.89
N SER A 145 7.43 3.51 -17.36
CA SER A 145 6.62 3.95 -18.50
C SER A 145 5.27 3.24 -18.51
N ASN A 146 4.24 3.96 -18.93
CA ASN A 146 2.91 3.43 -19.22
C ASN A 146 2.72 3.09 -20.70
N ASN A 147 3.70 3.40 -21.57
CA ASN A 147 3.58 3.17 -23.01
C ASN A 147 3.63 1.68 -23.34
N PRO A 148 2.79 1.21 -24.28
CA PRO A 148 2.92 -0.12 -24.85
C PRO A 148 4.34 -0.38 -25.36
N GLU A 149 4.76 -1.64 -25.31
CA GLU A 149 6.06 -2.12 -25.79
C GLU A 149 7.30 -1.43 -25.18
N SER A 150 7.12 -0.56 -24.18
CA SER A 150 8.23 0.08 -23.48
C SER A 150 9.12 -0.92 -22.76
N HIS A 151 8.63 -2.11 -22.45
CA HIS A 151 9.28 -3.13 -21.61
C HIS A 151 9.76 -2.59 -20.25
N LYS A 152 9.11 -1.51 -19.79
CA LYS A 152 9.34 -0.92 -18.48
C LYS A 152 8.18 -1.22 -17.55
N SER A 153 8.44 -1.32 -16.26
CA SER A 153 7.37 -1.30 -15.26
C SER A 153 6.69 0.07 -15.23
N SER A 154 5.42 0.11 -14.83
CA SER A 154 4.71 1.34 -14.46
C SER A 154 4.63 1.41 -12.93
N LEU A 155 4.71 2.61 -12.38
CA LEU A 155 4.53 2.85 -10.95
C LEU A 155 3.05 3.02 -10.61
N GLY A 156 2.74 3.06 -9.32
CA GLY A 156 1.44 3.45 -8.83
C GLY A 156 0.61 2.32 -8.27
N PHE A 157 -0.67 2.64 -8.10
CA PHE A 157 -1.65 1.76 -7.47
C PHE A 157 -2.38 0.92 -8.50
N TYR A 158 -2.59 -0.32 -8.12
CA TYR A 158 -3.33 -1.31 -8.88
C TYR A 158 -4.35 -1.98 -7.98
N VAL A 159 -5.44 -2.47 -8.57
CA VAL A 159 -6.31 -3.46 -7.95
C VAL A 159 -6.10 -4.81 -8.64
N THR A 160 -5.95 -5.86 -7.85
CA THR A 160 -5.83 -7.23 -8.36
C THR A 160 -7.17 -7.74 -8.86
N ARG A 161 -7.15 -8.55 -9.92
CA ARG A 161 -8.35 -9.06 -10.57
C ARG A 161 -8.35 -10.59 -10.60
N GLN A 162 -8.76 -11.16 -11.72
CA GLN A 162 -8.91 -12.61 -11.90
C GLN A 162 -7.59 -13.30 -12.17
N THR A 163 -7.53 -14.56 -11.83
CA THR A 163 -6.43 -15.45 -12.20
C THR A 163 -6.73 -16.16 -13.52
N TYR A 164 -5.68 -16.52 -14.25
CA TYR A 164 -5.77 -17.36 -15.43
C TYR A 164 -4.49 -18.19 -15.60
N TYR A 165 -4.55 -19.22 -16.43
CA TYR A 165 -3.38 -19.97 -16.84
C TYR A 165 -2.96 -19.56 -18.25
N GLY A 166 -1.76 -19.02 -18.38
CA GLY A 166 -1.18 -18.56 -19.65
C GLY A 166 0.22 -19.13 -19.89
N GLY A 167 0.98 -18.50 -20.79
CA GLY A 167 2.35 -18.95 -21.14
C GLY A 167 3.34 -18.95 -19.98
N HIS A 168 3.05 -18.22 -18.90
CA HIS A 168 3.83 -18.21 -17.65
C HIS A 168 3.19 -19.06 -16.53
N GLY A 169 2.25 -19.96 -16.85
CA GLY A 169 1.46 -20.70 -15.87
C GLY A 169 0.42 -19.80 -15.18
N LEU A 170 0.19 -20.04 -13.88
CA LEU A 170 -0.74 -19.24 -13.09
C LEU A 170 -0.32 -17.78 -13.09
N SER A 171 -1.23 -16.92 -13.51
CA SER A 171 -1.05 -15.47 -13.64
C SER A 171 -2.24 -14.73 -13.04
N LEU A 172 -1.99 -13.52 -12.53
CA LEU A 172 -3.01 -12.66 -11.93
C LEU A 172 -3.07 -11.34 -12.68
N THR A 173 -4.22 -11.02 -13.23
CA THR A 173 -4.46 -9.71 -13.88
C THR A 173 -4.48 -8.60 -12.84
N ILE A 174 -3.93 -7.44 -13.20
CA ILE A 174 -3.93 -6.25 -12.38
C ILE A 174 -4.41 -5.06 -13.20
N GLU A 175 -5.30 -4.26 -12.64
CA GLU A 175 -5.81 -3.03 -13.24
C GLU A 175 -5.09 -1.83 -12.64
N GLY A 176 -4.47 -0.99 -13.50
CA GLY A 176 -3.85 0.26 -13.08
C GLY A 176 -4.90 1.34 -12.83
N LEU A 177 -4.80 2.02 -11.70
CA LEU A 177 -5.82 2.94 -11.21
C LEU A 177 -5.49 4.42 -11.48
N GLU A 178 -4.33 4.71 -12.09
CA GLU A 178 -3.82 6.07 -12.25
C GLU A 178 -3.66 6.43 -13.73
N ALA A 179 -4.55 7.32 -14.21
CA ALA A 179 -4.56 7.79 -15.59
C ALA A 179 -3.21 8.41 -16.01
N GLY A 180 -2.70 7.98 -17.16
CA GLY A 180 -1.40 8.41 -17.71
C GLY A 180 -0.17 7.79 -17.02
N ILE A 181 -0.35 7.06 -15.90
CA ILE A 181 0.72 6.46 -15.11
C ILE A 181 0.77 4.95 -15.28
N ASN A 182 -0.37 4.25 -15.12
CA ASN A 182 -0.47 2.80 -15.22
C ASN A 182 -1.81 2.29 -15.79
N ASP A 183 -2.70 3.16 -16.18
CA ASP A 183 -4.03 2.84 -16.75
C ASP A 183 -4.00 1.95 -17.98
N LYS A 184 -2.85 1.84 -18.67
CA LYS A 184 -2.66 0.94 -19.82
C LYS A 184 -2.19 -0.46 -19.42
N ALA A 185 -2.21 -0.83 -18.12
CA ALA A 185 -1.72 -2.11 -17.64
C ALA A 185 -2.39 -3.30 -18.35
N ASP A 186 -3.72 -3.29 -18.51
CA ASP A 186 -4.44 -4.36 -19.23
C ASP A 186 -4.07 -4.42 -20.72
N ALA A 187 -4.07 -3.28 -21.41
CA ALA A 187 -3.66 -3.20 -22.83
C ALA A 187 -2.23 -3.68 -23.05
N ARG A 188 -1.36 -3.50 -22.05
CA ARG A 188 0.03 -3.94 -22.05
C ARG A 188 0.21 -5.38 -21.54
N LYS A 189 -0.87 -6.05 -21.15
CA LYS A 189 -0.86 -7.41 -20.57
C LYS A 189 0.06 -7.51 -19.34
N ILE A 190 0.04 -6.49 -18.49
CA ILE A 190 0.79 -6.48 -17.25
C ILE A 190 0.05 -7.31 -16.20
N VAL A 191 0.72 -8.34 -15.69
CA VAL A 191 0.18 -9.32 -14.74
C VAL A 191 1.21 -9.67 -13.67
N VAL A 192 0.77 -10.21 -12.54
CA VAL A 192 1.68 -10.91 -11.61
C VAL A 192 1.80 -12.35 -12.06
N HIS A 193 3.02 -12.85 -12.23
CA HIS A 193 3.29 -14.22 -12.66
C HIS A 193 4.56 -14.79 -12.04
N GLY A 194 4.72 -16.11 -12.09
CA GLY A 194 5.93 -16.80 -11.65
C GLY A 194 7.03 -16.80 -12.72
N SER A 195 8.29 -16.87 -12.26
CA SER A 195 9.41 -17.04 -13.18
C SER A 195 10.64 -17.66 -12.51
N ASP A 196 11.36 -18.50 -13.25
CA ASP A 196 12.61 -19.13 -12.81
C ASP A 196 13.80 -18.17 -12.82
N TYR A 197 13.71 -17.04 -13.54
CA TYR A 197 14.72 -15.99 -13.53
C TYR A 197 14.62 -15.05 -12.31
N VAL A 198 13.79 -15.40 -11.30
CA VAL A 198 13.62 -14.61 -10.08
C VAL A 198 13.82 -15.49 -8.85
N GLY A 199 14.58 -15.02 -7.88
CA GLY A 199 14.73 -15.68 -6.58
C GLY A 199 16.16 -16.05 -6.21
N ALA A 200 16.30 -16.64 -5.03
CA ALA A 200 17.61 -16.96 -4.46
C ALA A 200 18.43 -17.92 -5.34
N ASN A 201 17.78 -18.91 -5.98
CA ASN A 201 18.46 -19.86 -6.84
C ASN A 201 19.07 -19.18 -8.06
N PHE A 202 18.32 -18.31 -8.71
CA PHE A 202 18.81 -17.52 -9.84
C PHE A 202 19.97 -16.60 -9.44
N LEU A 203 19.89 -15.97 -8.26
CA LEU A 203 20.90 -15.06 -7.74
C LEU A 203 22.23 -15.74 -7.39
N ARG A 204 22.27 -17.07 -7.19
CA ARG A 204 23.52 -17.80 -6.96
C ARG A 204 24.46 -17.77 -8.18
N MET A 205 23.87 -17.72 -9.37
CA MET A 205 24.62 -17.77 -10.64
C MET A 205 24.57 -16.45 -11.40
N ASN A 206 23.80 -15.46 -10.91
CA ASN A 206 23.59 -14.21 -11.60
C ASN A 206 23.80 -13.01 -10.69
N ARG A 207 24.30 -11.92 -11.28
CA ARG A 207 24.64 -10.69 -10.57
C ARG A 207 23.42 -10.01 -9.91
N PHE A 208 22.24 -10.15 -10.51
CA PHE A 208 20.96 -9.65 -10.01
C PHE A 208 19.81 -10.49 -10.62
N ASN A 209 18.58 -10.36 -10.10
CA ASN A 209 17.42 -11.07 -10.63
C ASN A 209 17.16 -10.73 -12.10
N GLY A 210 16.58 -11.68 -12.83
CA GLY A 210 16.11 -11.46 -14.19
C GLY A 210 15.04 -10.36 -14.26
N ARG A 211 14.58 -10.08 -15.47
CA ARG A 211 13.72 -8.92 -15.76
C ARG A 211 12.63 -9.33 -16.75
N SER A 212 11.41 -8.86 -16.48
CA SER A 212 10.22 -9.06 -17.30
C SER A 212 10.11 -8.04 -18.47
N PHE A 213 9.00 -8.05 -19.17
CA PHE A 213 8.61 -6.99 -20.10
C PHE A 213 7.74 -5.90 -19.45
N GLY A 214 7.77 -5.81 -18.13
CA GLY A 214 7.04 -4.81 -17.35
C GLY A 214 6.28 -5.39 -16.16
N CYS A 215 5.91 -6.67 -16.23
CA CYS A 215 5.20 -7.40 -15.19
C CYS A 215 5.98 -7.48 -13.88
N PRO A 216 5.33 -7.39 -12.71
CA PRO A 216 5.93 -7.83 -11.46
C PRO A 216 6.01 -9.38 -11.44
N ALA A 217 7.18 -9.93 -11.79
CA ALA A 217 7.40 -11.37 -11.77
C ALA A 217 8.01 -11.82 -10.44
N VAL A 218 7.46 -12.88 -9.86
CA VAL A 218 7.89 -13.46 -8.58
C VAL A 218 8.59 -14.80 -8.79
N PRO A 219 9.32 -15.37 -7.80
CA PRO A 219 9.87 -16.71 -7.94
C PRO A 219 8.78 -17.73 -8.28
N ALA A 220 9.04 -18.62 -9.25
CA ALA A 220 8.06 -19.63 -9.68
C ALA A 220 7.48 -20.44 -8.51
N LYS A 221 8.33 -20.82 -7.55
CA LYS A 221 7.92 -21.57 -6.34
C LYS A 221 6.99 -20.80 -5.41
N ASP A 222 7.03 -19.46 -5.44
CA ASP A 222 6.25 -18.60 -4.57
C ASP A 222 4.94 -18.15 -5.24
N CYS A 223 4.84 -18.30 -6.57
CA CYS A 223 3.80 -17.72 -7.41
C CYS A 223 2.40 -18.07 -6.95
N GLN A 224 2.09 -19.35 -6.76
CA GLN A 224 0.77 -19.80 -6.36
C GLN A 224 0.36 -19.22 -5.00
N LYS A 225 1.28 -19.23 -4.02
CA LYS A 225 1.02 -18.68 -2.69
C LYS A 225 0.79 -17.17 -2.76
N VAL A 226 1.66 -16.44 -3.47
CA VAL A 226 1.52 -14.99 -3.67
C VAL A 226 0.17 -14.67 -4.30
N ILE A 227 -0.14 -15.27 -5.45
CA ILE A 227 -1.38 -14.99 -6.19
C ILE A 227 -2.62 -15.31 -5.35
N ASN A 228 -2.67 -16.47 -4.68
CA ASN A 228 -3.81 -16.85 -3.85
C ASN A 228 -4.02 -15.91 -2.66
N THR A 229 -2.97 -15.26 -2.17
CA THR A 229 -3.06 -14.30 -1.07
C THR A 229 -3.57 -12.94 -1.53
N ILE A 230 -3.18 -12.49 -2.73
CA ILE A 230 -3.44 -11.11 -3.18
C ILE A 230 -4.57 -10.97 -4.21
N LYS A 231 -5.11 -12.05 -4.75
CA LYS A 231 -6.19 -12.02 -5.75
C LYS A 231 -7.48 -11.42 -5.22
N ASP A 232 -8.46 -11.24 -6.11
CA ASP A 232 -9.84 -10.89 -5.79
C ASP A 232 -10.00 -9.49 -5.17
N GLY A 233 -9.29 -8.49 -5.71
CA GLY A 233 -9.54 -7.09 -5.43
C GLY A 233 -8.68 -6.46 -4.33
N SER A 234 -7.51 -7.02 -4.01
CA SER A 234 -6.58 -6.38 -3.08
C SER A 234 -5.81 -5.21 -3.71
N CYS A 235 -5.26 -4.35 -2.86
CA CYS A 235 -4.39 -3.26 -3.26
C CYS A 235 -2.97 -3.75 -3.55
N LEU A 236 -2.44 -3.42 -4.73
CA LEU A 236 -1.03 -3.60 -5.06
C LEU A 236 -0.42 -2.24 -5.40
N PHE A 237 0.65 -1.87 -4.70
CA PHE A 237 1.39 -0.64 -4.93
C PHE A 237 2.80 -0.92 -5.44
N ILE A 238 3.13 -0.37 -6.62
CA ILE A 238 4.48 -0.42 -7.19
C ILE A 238 5.14 0.93 -6.93
N TYR A 239 6.05 0.94 -5.96
CA TYR A 239 6.69 2.15 -5.45
C TYR A 239 8.08 2.38 -6.00
N HIS A 240 8.39 3.65 -6.28
CA HIS A 240 9.73 4.20 -6.43
C HIS A 240 9.69 5.71 -6.09
N PRO A 241 10.72 6.28 -5.42
CA PRO A 241 10.70 7.67 -4.95
C PRO A 241 10.97 8.71 -6.05
N THR A 242 10.50 8.48 -7.29
CA THR A 242 10.64 9.48 -8.36
C THR A 242 9.72 10.66 -8.10
N LYS A 243 10.29 11.87 -8.14
CA LYS A 243 9.53 13.12 -8.00
C LYS A 243 8.39 13.20 -9.02
N ASN A 244 8.65 12.77 -10.27
CA ASN A 244 7.66 12.78 -11.35
C ASN A 244 6.41 11.93 -11.04
N TYR A 245 6.56 10.76 -10.41
CA TYR A 245 5.42 9.94 -9.99
C TYR A 245 4.70 10.57 -8.82
N ILE A 246 5.45 10.87 -7.74
CA ILE A 246 4.88 11.39 -6.49
C ILE A 246 4.08 12.67 -6.73
N SER A 247 4.57 13.58 -7.57
CA SER A 247 3.87 14.84 -7.87
C SER A 247 2.65 14.69 -8.80
N LYS A 248 2.60 13.64 -9.61
CA LYS A 248 1.51 13.43 -10.58
C LYS A 248 0.40 12.50 -10.10
N SER A 249 0.68 11.68 -9.11
CA SER A 249 -0.30 10.73 -8.57
C SER A 249 -1.46 11.47 -7.92
N LYS A 250 -2.66 11.34 -8.49
CA LYS A 250 -3.87 11.90 -7.89
C LYS A 250 -4.27 11.14 -6.62
N ILE A 251 -3.91 9.87 -6.52
CA ILE A 251 -4.15 9.06 -5.31
C ILE A 251 -3.28 9.54 -4.13
N LEU A 252 -2.12 10.14 -4.39
CA LEU A 252 -1.26 10.66 -3.32
C LEU A 252 -1.48 12.16 -3.02
N ASN A 253 -2.14 12.89 -3.91
CA ASN A 253 -2.23 14.36 -3.82
C ASN A 253 -3.67 14.91 -3.97
N GLY A 254 -4.67 14.05 -4.29
CA GLY A 254 -6.07 14.42 -4.52
C GLY A 254 -6.92 14.51 -3.27
#